data_cbfca8685b825e20303524371f72e01c
#
_entry.id   cbfca8685b825e20303524371f72e01c
#
_cell.length_a   1.000
_cell.length_b   1.000
_cell.length_c   1.000
_cell.angle_alpha   90.00
_cell.angle_beta   90.00
_cell.angle_gamma   90.00
#
_symmetry.space_group_name_H-M   'P 1'
#
loop_
_entity.id
_entity.type
_entity.pdbx_description
1 polymer ?
#
loop_
_entity_poly.entity_id
_entity_poly.type
_entity_poly.pdbx_seq_one_letter_code
_entity_poly.pdbx_strand_id
1 'polypeptide(L)'
;FRDEDARGDRSPGEFYQLDMEMAFATQEDVFSVLEDVLPPIFAKYGTYNTASSAPFKRIAYNDAMERYGSDKPDLRIDLEVQDVTDLIGSCGFQPFEGNTVKAVVVSDMTATRKQIDKLCADVEVVTANKVYWFKLDEKGEIAGGIAKFVKEQKDELVGKLGLKPNTFVGLTCGKKLAAQKTAGVLRRLVADLCPAHIDREKYEFCWIVDFPMYEIGEESGELEFCHNPFSMPNGGLEILQKAAAGEVDPLTITAYQYDLVCNGVELSSGAVRNHRPDVM
;
A
#
# COMPACT_ATOMS: atom_id res chain seq x y z
N PHE A 1 21.86 3.73 -18.63
CA PHE A 1 22.46 3.84 -17.31
C PHE A 1 21.80 4.98 -16.54
N ARG A 2 21.41 4.72 -15.30
CA ARG A 2 20.78 5.68 -14.39
C ARG A 2 21.61 5.75 -13.11
N ASP A 3 21.70 6.93 -12.56
CA ASP A 3 22.30 7.20 -11.25
C ASP A 3 21.28 8.03 -10.46
N GLU A 4 20.65 7.40 -9.47
CA GLU A 4 19.57 7.96 -8.65
C GLU A 4 19.86 7.69 -7.17
N ASP A 5 19.15 8.37 -6.30
CA ASP A 5 19.18 8.07 -4.88
C ASP A 5 18.69 6.62 -4.63
N ALA A 6 19.50 5.85 -3.91
CA ALA A 6 19.15 4.47 -3.60
C ALA A 6 17.87 4.39 -2.75
N ARG A 7 16.93 3.55 -3.19
CA ARG A 7 15.67 3.28 -2.50
C ARG A 7 15.47 1.77 -2.39
N GLY A 8 15.19 1.29 -1.19
CA GLY A 8 15.04 -0.14 -0.94
C GLY A 8 13.86 -0.82 -1.62
N ASP A 9 12.86 -0.03 -2.06
CA ASP A 9 11.63 -0.48 -2.72
C ASP A 9 11.59 -0.19 -4.23
N ARG A 10 12.68 0.35 -4.80
CA ARG A 10 12.72 0.74 -6.22
C ARG A 10 14.07 0.51 -6.88
N SER A 11 15.12 1.23 -6.46
CA SER A 11 16.39 1.24 -7.18
C SER A 11 17.61 1.12 -6.25
N PRO A 12 18.67 0.42 -6.70
CA PRO A 12 19.91 0.27 -5.94
C PRO A 12 20.83 1.50 -5.98
N GLY A 13 20.43 2.60 -6.63
CA GLY A 13 21.26 3.76 -6.92
C GLY A 13 21.72 3.76 -8.36
N GLU A 14 22.88 3.17 -8.67
CA GLU A 14 23.34 2.98 -10.05
C GLU A 14 22.74 1.71 -10.66
N PHE A 15 22.09 1.84 -11.82
CA PHE A 15 21.49 0.69 -12.53
C PHE A 15 21.35 0.93 -14.04
N TYR A 16 21.13 -0.17 -14.78
CA TYR A 16 20.74 -0.14 -16.18
C TYR A 16 19.22 -0.23 -16.27
N GLN A 17 18.62 0.64 -17.05
CA GLN A 17 17.21 0.64 -17.38
C GLN A 17 17.02 0.05 -18.77
N LEU A 18 16.04 -0.84 -18.90
CA LEU A 18 15.53 -1.28 -20.20
C LEU A 18 14.24 -0.51 -20.47
N ASP A 19 14.26 0.31 -21.50
CA ASP A 19 13.10 1.08 -21.96
C ASP A 19 12.37 0.34 -23.06
N MET A 20 11.03 0.33 -23.00
CA MET A 20 10.15 -0.24 -24.00
C MET A 20 9.05 0.78 -24.35
N GLU A 21 8.99 1.15 -25.62
CA GLU A 21 7.98 2.07 -26.15
C GLU A 21 7.17 1.33 -27.23
N MET A 22 5.84 1.37 -27.10
CA MET A 22 4.92 0.72 -28.04
C MET A 22 3.98 1.76 -28.65
N ALA A 23 3.93 1.83 -29.98
CA ALA A 23 2.99 2.68 -30.72
C ALA A 23 1.65 1.95 -30.91
N PHE A 24 0.55 2.72 -30.89
CA PHE A 24 -0.82 2.22 -31.10
C PHE A 24 -1.24 1.11 -30.13
N ALA A 25 -0.62 1.08 -28.95
CA ALA A 25 -0.86 0.09 -27.90
C ALA A 25 -1.74 0.65 -26.78
N THR A 26 -2.50 -0.23 -26.17
CA THR A 26 -3.20 0.00 -24.90
C THR A 26 -2.29 -0.35 -23.73
N GLN A 27 -2.70 0.01 -22.54
CA GLN A 27 -2.05 -0.41 -21.29
C GLN A 27 -1.93 -1.94 -21.19
N GLU A 28 -2.98 -2.67 -21.53
CA GLU A 28 -3.01 -4.14 -21.48
C GLU A 28 -2.07 -4.80 -22.50
N ASP A 29 -1.82 -4.16 -23.64
CA ASP A 29 -0.83 -4.66 -24.61
C ASP A 29 0.58 -4.62 -24.00
N VAL A 30 0.93 -3.55 -23.28
CA VAL A 30 2.20 -3.44 -22.55
C VAL A 30 2.29 -4.49 -21.45
N PHE A 31 1.21 -4.67 -20.69
CA PHE A 31 1.17 -5.68 -19.62
C PHE A 31 1.40 -7.09 -20.16
N SER A 32 0.74 -7.45 -21.27
CA SER A 32 0.90 -8.76 -21.88
C SER A 32 2.36 -9.06 -22.23
N VAL A 33 3.09 -8.10 -22.78
CA VAL A 33 4.51 -8.29 -23.13
C VAL A 33 5.34 -8.57 -21.88
N LEU A 34 5.16 -7.80 -20.81
CA LEU A 34 5.93 -8.00 -19.57
C LEU A 34 5.52 -9.28 -18.82
N GLU A 35 4.26 -9.65 -18.88
CA GLU A 35 3.73 -10.90 -18.32
C GLU A 35 4.26 -12.15 -19.03
N ASP A 36 4.56 -12.04 -20.34
CA ASP A 36 5.20 -13.12 -21.11
C ASP A 36 6.71 -13.22 -20.85
N VAL A 37 7.37 -12.08 -20.64
CA VAL A 37 8.84 -12.00 -20.55
C VAL A 37 9.36 -12.28 -19.14
N LEU A 38 8.75 -11.71 -18.10
CA LEU A 38 9.33 -11.72 -16.76
C LEU A 38 9.26 -13.07 -16.04
N PRO A 39 8.15 -13.83 -16.03
CA PRO A 39 8.11 -15.09 -15.30
C PRO A 39 9.18 -16.10 -15.73
N PRO A 40 9.47 -16.31 -17.04
CA PRO A 40 10.55 -17.16 -17.47
C PRO A 40 11.95 -16.70 -17.02
N ILE A 41 12.18 -15.38 -16.95
CA ILE A 41 13.45 -14.81 -16.47
C ILE A 41 13.62 -15.12 -14.99
N PHE A 42 12.58 -14.86 -14.19
CA PHE A 42 12.62 -15.13 -12.75
C PHE A 42 12.70 -16.62 -12.45
N ALA A 43 12.05 -17.48 -13.23
CA ALA A 43 12.18 -18.93 -13.10
C ALA A 43 13.58 -19.43 -13.42
N LYS A 44 14.28 -18.79 -14.38
CA LYS A 44 15.61 -19.22 -14.81
C LYS A 44 16.75 -18.69 -13.94
N TYR A 45 16.65 -17.45 -13.50
CA TYR A 45 17.75 -16.72 -12.83
C TYR A 45 17.44 -16.35 -11.38
N GLY A 46 16.19 -16.50 -10.95
CA GLY A 46 15.77 -16.21 -9.59
C GLY A 46 16.22 -17.28 -8.58
N THR A 47 16.07 -16.96 -7.31
CA THR A 47 16.40 -17.84 -6.18
C THR A 47 15.19 -18.64 -5.68
N TYR A 48 13.97 -18.16 -5.94
CA TYR A 48 12.74 -18.85 -5.54
C TYR A 48 12.22 -19.74 -6.65
N ASN A 49 11.56 -20.84 -6.26
CA ASN A 49 11.16 -21.89 -7.20
C ASN A 49 9.85 -21.58 -7.93
N THR A 50 9.08 -20.61 -7.47
CA THR A 50 7.76 -20.28 -8.02
C THR A 50 7.64 -18.79 -8.29
N ALA A 51 6.87 -18.47 -9.34
CA ALA A 51 6.45 -17.11 -9.66
C ALA A 51 4.95 -17.15 -10.00
N SER A 52 4.25 -16.05 -9.72
CA SER A 52 2.84 -15.94 -10.14
C SER A 52 2.73 -16.00 -11.65
N SER A 53 1.70 -16.69 -12.13
CA SER A 53 1.41 -16.81 -13.57
C SER A 53 0.63 -15.59 -14.07
N ALA A 54 0.79 -15.28 -15.36
CA ALA A 54 -0.05 -14.33 -16.05
C ALA A 54 -1.53 -14.81 -16.14
N PRO A 55 -2.51 -13.88 -16.16
CA PRO A 55 -2.36 -12.45 -15.98
C PRO A 55 -2.07 -12.07 -14.51
N PHE A 56 -1.18 -11.12 -14.29
CA PHE A 56 -0.90 -10.64 -12.94
C PHE A 56 -2.09 -9.86 -12.39
N LYS A 57 -2.20 -9.80 -11.08
CA LYS A 57 -3.27 -9.07 -10.40
C LYS A 57 -3.16 -7.56 -10.71
N ARG A 58 -4.26 -6.93 -11.13
CA ARG A 58 -4.39 -5.48 -11.27
C ARG A 58 -5.02 -4.93 -9.97
N ILE A 59 -4.38 -3.94 -9.39
CA ILE A 59 -4.82 -3.30 -8.13
C ILE A 59 -4.78 -1.80 -8.37
N ALA A 60 -5.91 -1.12 -8.21
CA ALA A 60 -5.95 0.32 -8.28
C ALA A 60 -5.11 0.93 -7.14
N TYR A 61 -4.45 2.06 -7.40
CA TYR A 61 -3.61 2.75 -6.41
C TYR A 61 -4.32 2.97 -5.08
N ASN A 62 -5.56 3.46 -5.12
CA ASN A 62 -6.33 3.71 -3.91
C ASN A 62 -6.62 2.42 -3.12
N ASP A 63 -6.89 1.31 -3.81
CA ASP A 63 -7.10 0.01 -3.17
C ASP A 63 -5.80 -0.54 -2.57
N ALA A 64 -4.66 -0.32 -3.26
CA ALA A 64 -3.35 -0.70 -2.74
C ALA A 64 -3.02 0.06 -1.44
N MET A 65 -3.25 1.36 -1.43
CA MET A 65 -3.07 2.20 -0.24
C MET A 65 -4.04 1.81 0.89
N GLU A 66 -5.30 1.50 0.59
CA GLU A 66 -6.30 1.15 1.59
C GLU A 66 -6.02 -0.23 2.21
N ARG A 67 -5.67 -1.24 1.39
CA ARG A 67 -5.54 -2.63 1.82
C ARG A 67 -4.13 -2.99 2.29
N TYR A 68 -3.10 -2.32 1.78
CA TYR A 68 -1.72 -2.69 2.06
C TYR A 68 -0.89 -1.54 2.63
N GLY A 69 -1.41 -0.31 2.59
CA GLY A 69 -0.71 0.90 3.05
C GLY A 69 0.52 1.25 2.21
N SER A 70 0.57 0.79 0.97
CA SER A 70 1.69 0.99 0.05
C SER A 70 1.24 0.85 -1.39
N ASP A 71 1.81 1.67 -2.28
CA ASP A 71 1.74 1.52 -3.74
C ASP A 71 2.69 0.43 -4.28
N LYS A 72 3.50 -0.18 -3.39
CA LYS A 72 4.39 -1.31 -3.70
C LYS A 72 4.16 -2.44 -2.70
N PRO A 73 2.96 -3.09 -2.73
CA PRO A 73 2.64 -4.11 -1.75
C PRO A 73 3.43 -5.40 -1.95
N ASP A 74 3.92 -5.98 -0.86
CA ASP A 74 4.38 -7.37 -0.86
C ASP A 74 3.16 -8.29 -0.70
N LEU A 75 2.69 -8.86 -1.80
CA LEU A 75 1.51 -9.74 -1.80
C LEU A 75 1.78 -11.14 -1.27
N ARG A 76 3.02 -11.48 -0.93
CA ARG A 76 3.35 -12.72 -0.21
C ARG A 76 2.86 -12.69 1.24
N ILE A 77 2.62 -11.48 1.77
CA ILE A 77 2.07 -11.28 3.11
C ILE A 77 0.55 -11.34 3.01
N ASP A 78 -0.09 -12.24 3.74
CA ASP A 78 -1.55 -12.47 3.73
C ASP A 78 -2.34 -11.52 4.64
N LEU A 79 -1.66 -10.59 5.32
CA LEU A 79 -2.27 -9.58 6.16
C LEU A 79 -2.79 -8.40 5.32
N GLU A 80 -3.97 -7.88 5.66
CA GLU A 80 -4.50 -6.65 5.10
C GLU A 80 -4.71 -5.59 6.19
N VAL A 81 -4.59 -4.33 5.78
CA VAL A 81 -4.92 -3.16 6.61
C VAL A 81 -6.43 -2.99 6.60
N GLN A 82 -7.02 -2.69 7.74
CA GLN A 82 -8.46 -2.46 7.89
C GLN A 82 -8.74 -1.09 8.53
N ASP A 83 -9.78 -0.41 8.05
CA ASP A 83 -10.23 0.84 8.67
C ASP A 83 -11.11 0.55 9.88
N VAL A 84 -10.74 1.13 11.01
CA VAL A 84 -11.47 1.01 12.27
C VAL A 84 -11.84 2.38 12.87
N THR A 85 -11.75 3.43 12.06
CA THR A 85 -12.03 4.81 12.47
C THR A 85 -13.42 4.94 13.07
N ASP A 86 -14.43 4.37 12.43
CA ASP A 86 -15.83 4.45 12.89
C ASP A 86 -16.06 3.75 14.23
N LEU A 87 -15.23 2.73 14.57
CA LEU A 87 -15.37 1.95 15.79
C LEU A 87 -14.65 2.57 16.98
N ILE A 88 -13.43 3.01 16.76
CA ILE A 88 -12.55 3.43 17.87
C ILE A 88 -11.99 4.85 17.72
N GLY A 89 -12.33 5.57 16.68
CA GLY A 89 -11.90 6.97 16.49
C GLY A 89 -12.38 7.90 17.61
N SER A 90 -13.45 7.54 18.32
CA SER A 90 -14.05 8.30 19.43
C SER A 90 -14.05 7.51 20.75
N CYS A 91 -13.12 6.58 20.94
CA CYS A 91 -13.04 5.75 22.16
C CYS A 91 -12.44 6.47 23.39
N GLY A 92 -12.24 7.78 23.33
CA GLY A 92 -11.62 8.58 24.39
C GLY A 92 -10.10 8.46 24.45
N PHE A 93 -9.47 7.86 23.44
CA PHE A 93 -8.02 7.86 23.31
C PHE A 93 -7.58 9.04 22.43
N GLN A 94 -7.07 10.10 23.06
CA GLN A 94 -6.79 11.38 22.44
C GLN A 94 -6.05 11.30 21.07
N PRO A 95 -5.05 10.42 20.83
CA PRO A 95 -4.41 10.31 19.52
C PRO A 95 -5.32 9.86 18.38
N PHE A 96 -6.48 9.25 18.65
CA PHE A 96 -7.42 8.80 17.64
C PHE A 96 -8.46 9.86 17.27
N GLU A 97 -8.71 10.82 18.16
CA GLU A 97 -9.74 11.84 17.96
C GLU A 97 -9.47 12.70 16.73
N GLY A 98 -10.44 12.70 15.79
CA GLY A 98 -10.35 13.44 14.54
C GLY A 98 -9.36 12.89 13.53
N ASN A 99 -8.80 11.70 13.77
CA ASN A 99 -7.84 11.03 12.90
C ASN A 99 -8.42 9.76 12.29
N THR A 100 -7.92 9.38 11.11
CA THR A 100 -8.13 8.05 10.56
C THR A 100 -7.37 7.03 11.40
N VAL A 101 -8.01 5.90 11.74
CA VAL A 101 -7.41 4.81 12.50
C VAL A 101 -7.41 3.54 11.66
N LYS A 102 -6.22 2.97 11.43
CA LYS A 102 -6.01 1.73 10.67
C LYS A 102 -5.54 0.62 11.58
N ALA A 103 -5.95 -0.60 11.28
CA ALA A 103 -5.61 -1.80 12.02
C ALA A 103 -4.87 -2.81 11.14
N VAL A 104 -3.85 -3.46 11.70
CA VAL A 104 -3.22 -4.68 11.17
C VAL A 104 -3.47 -5.78 12.19
N VAL A 105 -4.16 -6.84 11.75
CA VAL A 105 -4.58 -7.97 12.59
C VAL A 105 -3.69 -9.16 12.33
N VAL A 106 -3.10 -9.72 13.37
CA VAL A 106 -2.22 -10.89 13.29
C VAL A 106 -2.70 -11.96 14.24
N SER A 107 -3.24 -13.04 13.69
CA SER A 107 -3.67 -14.21 14.47
C SER A 107 -2.46 -15.02 14.94
N ASP A 108 -2.65 -15.76 16.04
CA ASP A 108 -1.66 -16.69 16.61
C ASP A 108 -0.27 -16.06 16.86
N MET A 109 -0.25 -14.76 17.19
CA MET A 109 0.99 -14.04 17.46
C MET A 109 1.58 -14.42 18.84
N THR A 110 2.70 -15.11 18.81
CA THR A 110 3.43 -15.57 20.00
C THR A 110 4.46 -14.55 20.53
N ALA A 111 4.62 -13.40 19.86
CA ALA A 111 5.61 -12.39 20.23
C ALA A 111 5.44 -11.88 21.67
N THR A 112 6.56 -11.78 22.36
CA THR A 112 6.63 -11.20 23.72
C THR A 112 6.37 -9.70 23.67
N ARG A 113 6.00 -9.10 24.82
CA ARG A 113 5.82 -7.65 24.93
C ARG A 113 7.06 -6.87 24.45
N LYS A 114 8.27 -7.33 24.82
CA LYS A 114 9.51 -6.67 24.41
C LYS A 114 9.68 -6.67 22.86
N GLN A 115 9.29 -7.74 22.19
CA GLN A 115 9.33 -7.81 20.73
C GLN A 115 8.29 -6.88 20.10
N ILE A 116 7.10 -6.77 20.69
CA ILE A 116 6.06 -5.83 20.24
C ILE A 116 6.50 -4.38 20.45
N ASP A 117 7.03 -4.05 21.62
CA ASP A 117 7.53 -2.71 21.92
C ASP A 117 8.66 -2.33 20.93
N LYS A 118 9.54 -3.29 20.58
CA LYS A 118 10.57 -3.09 19.56
C LYS A 118 9.95 -2.88 18.17
N LEU A 119 9.00 -3.70 17.76
CA LEU A 119 8.27 -3.55 16.48
C LEU A 119 7.67 -2.14 16.36
N CYS A 120 6.97 -1.67 17.41
CA CYS A 120 6.38 -0.34 17.43
C CYS A 120 7.45 0.77 17.28
N ALA A 121 8.58 0.62 17.95
CA ALA A 121 9.70 1.55 17.84
C ALA A 121 10.35 1.52 16.45
N ASP A 122 10.54 0.35 15.84
CA ASP A 122 11.08 0.20 14.50
C ASP A 122 10.17 0.87 13.44
N VAL A 123 8.84 0.73 13.58
CA VAL A 123 7.87 1.45 12.72
C VAL A 123 7.97 2.96 12.92
N GLU A 124 8.04 3.44 14.16
CA GLU A 124 8.15 4.87 14.47
C GLU A 124 9.43 5.48 13.88
N VAL A 125 10.55 4.75 13.90
CA VAL A 125 11.80 5.20 13.26
C VAL A 125 11.64 5.40 11.76
N VAL A 126 10.90 4.52 11.07
CA VAL A 126 10.70 4.59 9.61
C VAL A 126 9.68 5.66 9.21
N THR A 127 8.61 5.82 10.00
CA THR A 127 7.44 6.61 9.60
C THR A 127 7.27 7.92 10.36
N ALA A 128 8.03 8.13 11.42
CA ALA A 128 7.87 9.20 12.41
C ALA A 128 6.47 9.20 13.10
N ASN A 129 5.71 8.11 12.97
CA ASN A 129 4.39 7.95 13.56
C ASN A 129 4.35 6.79 14.54
N LYS A 130 3.59 6.96 15.62
CA LYS A 130 3.44 5.94 16.66
C LYS A 130 2.50 4.82 16.26
N VAL A 131 2.84 3.61 16.72
CA VAL A 131 1.96 2.45 16.67
C VAL A 131 1.42 2.19 18.06
N TYR A 132 0.12 1.96 18.12
CA TYR A 132 -0.59 1.52 19.31
C TYR A 132 -1.03 0.08 19.13
N TRP A 133 -1.38 -0.63 20.19
CA TRP A 133 -1.77 -2.02 20.07
C TRP A 133 -2.62 -2.51 21.23
N PHE A 134 -3.33 -3.59 20.98
CA PHE A 134 -3.93 -4.45 22.00
C PHE A 134 -3.86 -5.91 21.52
N LYS A 135 -4.15 -6.84 22.42
CA LYS A 135 -4.29 -8.27 22.10
C LYS A 135 -5.65 -8.79 22.59
N LEU A 136 -6.18 -9.78 21.90
CA LEU A 136 -7.09 -10.74 22.52
C LEU A 136 -6.24 -11.85 23.15
N ASP A 137 -6.42 -12.08 24.44
CA ASP A 137 -5.75 -13.17 25.16
C ASP A 137 -6.38 -14.54 24.82
N GLU A 138 -5.91 -15.61 25.46
CA GLU A 138 -6.41 -16.98 25.29
C GLU A 138 -7.91 -17.15 25.64
N LYS A 139 -8.42 -16.25 26.51
CA LYS A 139 -9.84 -16.23 26.91
C LYS A 139 -10.69 -15.34 26.02
N GLY A 140 -10.09 -14.69 25.03
CA GLY A 140 -10.74 -13.71 24.16
C GLY A 140 -10.97 -12.36 24.85
N GLU A 141 -10.24 -12.03 25.91
CA GLU A 141 -10.34 -10.72 26.57
C GLU A 141 -9.31 -9.73 26.01
N ILE A 142 -9.72 -8.46 25.85
CA ILE A 142 -8.82 -7.39 25.39
C ILE A 142 -7.82 -7.04 26.50
N ALA A 143 -6.53 -7.15 26.17
CA ALA A 143 -5.43 -6.93 27.08
C ALA A 143 -4.25 -6.20 26.43
N GLY A 144 -3.40 -5.58 27.25
CA GLY A 144 -2.16 -4.91 26.83
C GLY A 144 -2.39 -3.55 26.17
N GLY A 145 -1.30 -2.82 25.91
CA GLY A 145 -1.30 -1.55 25.18
C GLY A 145 -2.39 -0.57 25.59
N ILE A 146 -3.27 -0.23 24.63
CA ILE A 146 -4.40 0.69 24.83
C ILE A 146 -5.71 0.00 25.20
N ALA A 147 -5.66 -1.25 25.68
CA ALA A 147 -6.83 -2.07 26.02
C ALA A 147 -7.92 -1.32 26.83
N LYS A 148 -7.51 -0.49 27.79
CA LYS A 148 -8.45 0.26 28.64
C LYS A 148 -9.38 1.21 27.88
N PHE A 149 -9.01 1.65 26.70
CA PHE A 149 -9.77 2.58 25.87
C PHE A 149 -10.69 1.89 24.88
N VAL A 150 -10.38 0.63 24.50
CA VAL A 150 -11.10 -0.09 23.44
C VAL A 150 -11.92 -1.28 23.95
N LYS A 151 -11.94 -1.53 25.26
CA LYS A 151 -12.67 -2.66 25.87
C LYS A 151 -14.17 -2.61 25.64
N GLU A 152 -14.75 -1.42 25.63
CA GLU A 152 -16.19 -1.23 25.45
C GLU A 152 -16.66 -1.57 24.03
N GLN A 153 -15.76 -1.43 23.03
CA GLN A 153 -16.00 -1.75 21.62
C GLN A 153 -15.60 -3.21 21.26
N LYS A 154 -15.32 -4.07 22.24
CA LYS A 154 -14.82 -5.43 22.05
C LYS A 154 -15.64 -6.22 21.04
N ASP A 155 -16.95 -6.29 21.23
CA ASP A 155 -17.82 -7.14 20.38
C ASP A 155 -17.88 -6.63 18.93
N GLU A 156 -17.89 -5.32 18.75
CA GLU A 156 -17.85 -4.69 17.42
C GLU A 156 -16.49 -4.92 16.74
N LEU A 157 -15.38 -4.78 17.46
CA LEU A 157 -14.03 -5.07 16.96
C LEU A 157 -13.87 -6.53 16.60
N VAL A 158 -14.35 -7.45 17.46
CA VAL A 158 -14.33 -8.89 17.18
C VAL A 158 -15.11 -9.21 15.91
N GLY A 159 -16.30 -8.63 15.76
CA GLY A 159 -17.15 -8.84 14.59
C GLY A 159 -16.54 -8.27 13.31
N LYS A 160 -16.09 -7.02 13.30
CA LYS A 160 -15.54 -6.35 12.10
C LYS A 160 -14.20 -6.94 11.68
N LEU A 161 -13.29 -7.16 12.62
CA LEU A 161 -11.93 -7.62 12.35
C LEU A 161 -11.79 -9.16 12.33
N GLY A 162 -12.85 -9.90 12.65
CA GLY A 162 -12.80 -11.37 12.73
C GLY A 162 -11.83 -11.89 13.80
N LEU A 163 -11.71 -11.18 14.92
CA LEU A 163 -10.71 -11.49 15.92
C LEU A 163 -10.97 -12.84 16.61
N LYS A 164 -9.90 -13.59 16.83
CA LYS A 164 -9.90 -14.87 17.56
C LYS A 164 -9.01 -14.73 18.80
N PRO A 165 -9.12 -15.64 19.79
CA PRO A 165 -8.12 -15.69 20.86
C PRO A 165 -6.68 -15.70 20.33
N ASN A 166 -5.74 -15.14 21.11
CA ASN A 166 -4.33 -15.01 20.73
C ASN A 166 -4.06 -14.13 19.50
N THR A 167 -4.93 -13.16 19.23
CA THR A 167 -4.74 -12.19 18.13
C THR A 167 -4.11 -10.92 18.64
N PHE A 168 -3.10 -10.44 17.91
CA PHE A 168 -2.53 -9.10 18.04
C PHE A 168 -3.22 -8.14 17.07
N VAL A 169 -3.51 -6.94 17.54
CA VAL A 169 -4.04 -5.85 16.71
C VAL A 169 -3.12 -4.64 16.88
N GLY A 170 -2.38 -4.33 15.82
CA GLY A 170 -1.58 -3.12 15.74
C GLY A 170 -2.39 -2.00 15.10
N LEU A 171 -2.32 -0.80 15.71
CA LEU A 171 -3.15 0.36 15.33
C LEU A 171 -2.26 1.54 14.97
N THR A 172 -2.58 2.20 13.88
CA THR A 172 -1.92 3.43 13.43
C THR A 172 -2.94 4.52 13.25
N CYS A 173 -2.56 5.78 13.45
CA CYS A 173 -3.48 6.91 13.31
C CYS A 173 -2.81 8.15 12.77
N GLY A 174 -3.63 9.07 12.26
CA GLY A 174 -3.21 10.36 11.71
C GLY A 174 -4.07 10.79 10.53
N LYS A 175 -3.57 11.73 9.72
CA LYS A 175 -4.17 12.00 8.41
C LYS A 175 -4.20 10.71 7.60
N LYS A 176 -5.23 10.52 6.76
CA LYS A 176 -5.50 9.26 6.03
C LYS A 176 -4.23 8.63 5.43
N LEU A 177 -3.49 9.37 4.63
CA LEU A 177 -2.29 8.88 3.96
C LEU A 177 -1.19 8.46 4.96
N ALA A 178 -0.98 9.24 6.02
CA ALA A 178 0.02 8.93 7.06
C ALA A 178 -0.36 7.67 7.83
N ALA A 179 -1.64 7.51 8.20
CA ALA A 179 -2.14 6.31 8.88
C ALA A 179 -1.99 5.06 7.99
N GLN A 180 -2.30 5.17 6.69
CA GLN A 180 -2.14 4.09 5.71
C GLN A 180 -0.66 3.69 5.56
N LYS A 181 0.24 4.64 5.26
CA LYS A 181 1.68 4.38 5.11
C LYS A 181 2.29 3.74 6.36
N THR A 182 1.91 4.23 7.55
CA THR A 182 2.37 3.66 8.82
C THR A 182 1.86 2.22 9.00
N ALA A 183 0.60 1.95 8.63
CA ALA A 183 0.04 0.60 8.67
C ALA A 183 0.74 -0.35 7.68
N GLY A 184 1.12 0.13 6.51
CA GLY A 184 1.89 -0.62 5.51
C GLY A 184 3.26 -1.03 6.03
N VAL A 185 3.98 -0.13 6.69
CA VAL A 185 5.26 -0.45 7.35
C VAL A 185 5.06 -1.44 8.49
N LEU A 186 4.04 -1.24 9.33
CA LEU A 186 3.69 -2.18 10.39
C LEU A 186 3.38 -3.57 9.83
N ARG A 187 2.56 -3.66 8.78
CA ARG A 187 2.20 -4.89 8.07
C ARG A 187 3.45 -5.67 7.62
N ARG A 188 4.40 -4.98 7.03
CA ARG A 188 5.65 -5.58 6.54
C ARG A 188 6.53 -6.07 7.70
N LEU A 189 6.77 -5.24 8.71
CA LEU A 189 7.66 -5.58 9.81
C LEU A 189 7.07 -6.67 10.74
N VAL A 190 5.75 -6.70 10.92
CA VAL A 190 5.12 -7.75 11.74
C VAL A 190 5.18 -9.12 11.07
N ALA A 191 5.18 -9.20 9.74
CA ALA A 191 5.35 -10.45 9.01
C ALA A 191 6.72 -11.11 9.27
N ASP A 192 7.74 -10.32 9.61
CA ASP A 192 9.05 -10.86 10.02
C ASP A 192 9.00 -11.54 11.39
N LEU A 193 8.10 -11.11 12.28
CA LEU A 193 7.86 -11.75 13.57
C LEU A 193 6.91 -12.95 13.48
N CYS A 194 6.12 -13.04 12.42
CA CYS A 194 5.09 -14.04 12.21
C CYS A 194 5.25 -14.73 10.85
N PRO A 195 6.24 -15.63 10.69
CA PRO A 195 6.54 -16.26 9.39
C PRO A 195 5.38 -17.03 8.76
N ALA A 196 4.36 -17.39 9.52
CA ALA A 196 3.14 -18.04 9.01
C ALA A 196 2.33 -17.13 8.07
N HIS A 197 2.51 -15.81 8.17
CA HIS A 197 1.81 -14.80 7.39
C HIS A 197 2.57 -14.32 6.15
N ILE A 198 3.67 -14.96 5.77
CA ILE A 198 4.44 -14.62 4.57
C ILE A 198 4.99 -15.87 3.88
N ASP A 199 4.69 -15.99 2.58
CA ASP A 199 5.30 -17.01 1.72
C ASP A 199 6.59 -16.48 1.10
N ARG A 200 7.74 -16.86 1.66
CA ARG A 200 9.05 -16.35 1.23
C ARG A 200 9.64 -17.07 0.01
N GLU A 201 9.00 -18.16 -0.45
CA GLU A 201 9.57 -19.04 -1.47
C GLU A 201 9.01 -18.76 -2.88
N LYS A 202 8.42 -17.56 -3.10
CA LYS A 202 7.86 -17.20 -4.39
C LYS A 202 8.13 -15.75 -4.81
N TYR A 203 8.01 -15.51 -6.11
CA TYR A 203 7.85 -14.20 -6.71
C TYR A 203 6.37 -13.93 -6.96
N GLU A 204 5.80 -12.94 -6.29
CA GLU A 204 4.40 -12.54 -6.44
C GLU A 204 4.33 -11.19 -7.14
N PHE A 205 3.88 -11.20 -8.40
CA PHE A 205 3.76 -10.00 -9.22
C PHE A 205 2.37 -9.39 -9.11
N CYS A 206 2.30 -8.08 -9.18
CA CYS A 206 1.06 -7.33 -9.41
C CYS A 206 1.33 -6.04 -10.18
N TRP A 207 0.29 -5.56 -10.85
CA TRP A 207 0.24 -4.23 -11.40
C TRP A 207 -0.48 -3.31 -10.43
N ILE A 208 0.11 -2.16 -10.13
CA ILE A 208 -0.58 -1.04 -9.52
C ILE A 208 -0.97 -0.10 -10.66
N VAL A 209 -2.26 0.24 -10.74
CA VAL A 209 -2.85 1.00 -11.84
C VAL A 209 -3.66 2.18 -11.31
N ASP A 210 -4.13 3.04 -12.22
CA ASP A 210 -5.02 4.15 -11.87
C ASP A 210 -4.45 5.08 -10.79
N PHE A 211 -3.18 5.46 -10.97
CA PHE A 211 -2.55 6.43 -10.07
C PHE A 211 -3.30 7.77 -10.09
N PRO A 212 -3.38 8.50 -8.96
CA PRO A 212 -3.93 9.84 -8.95
C PRO A 212 -3.12 10.75 -9.88
N MET A 213 -3.83 11.55 -10.67
CA MET A 213 -3.20 12.51 -11.57
C MET A 213 -2.70 13.75 -10.82
N TYR A 214 -3.45 14.15 -9.79
CA TYR A 214 -3.20 15.35 -9.00
C TYR A 214 -3.12 15.05 -7.52
N GLU A 215 -2.38 15.88 -6.80
CA GLU A 215 -2.32 15.91 -5.35
C GLU A 215 -2.23 17.36 -4.86
N ILE A 216 -2.39 17.57 -3.56
CA ILE A 216 -2.08 18.86 -2.94
C ILE A 216 -0.64 18.82 -2.50
N GLY A 217 0.18 19.71 -3.06
CA GLY A 217 1.58 19.84 -2.70
C GLY A 217 1.76 20.12 -1.20
N GLU A 218 2.65 19.39 -0.55
CA GLU A 218 2.85 19.53 0.90
C GLU A 218 3.39 20.91 1.29
N GLU A 219 4.22 21.50 0.43
CA GLU A 219 4.84 22.81 0.68
C GLU A 219 4.00 23.97 0.11
N SER A 220 3.49 23.80 -1.10
CA SER A 220 2.73 24.85 -1.80
C SER A 220 1.29 24.98 -1.30
N GLY A 221 0.67 23.87 -0.87
CA GLY A 221 -0.76 23.78 -0.59
C GLY A 221 -1.64 23.89 -1.84
N GLU A 222 -1.04 23.91 -3.04
CA GLU A 222 -1.72 24.03 -4.32
C GLU A 222 -1.89 22.67 -5.01
N LEU A 223 -2.73 22.64 -6.04
CA LEU A 223 -2.92 21.45 -6.87
C LEU A 223 -1.70 21.24 -7.76
N GLU A 224 -1.06 20.10 -7.63
CA GLU A 224 0.12 19.70 -8.38
C GLU A 224 -0.09 18.34 -9.05
N PHE A 225 0.74 18.03 -10.06
CA PHE A 225 0.77 16.67 -10.62
C PHE A 225 1.43 15.70 -9.64
N CYS A 226 0.74 14.57 -9.38
CA CYS A 226 1.20 13.58 -8.40
C CYS A 226 2.47 12.84 -8.85
N HIS A 227 2.57 12.42 -10.10
CA HIS A 227 3.69 11.64 -10.64
C HIS A 227 4.15 12.16 -12.00
N ASN A 228 3.56 11.61 -13.08
CA ASN A 228 3.97 11.93 -14.44
C ASN A 228 2.91 12.80 -15.13
N PRO A 229 3.19 14.09 -15.35
CA PRO A 229 2.23 15.02 -15.99
C PRO A 229 1.89 14.65 -17.44
N PHE A 230 2.72 13.83 -18.09
CA PHE A 230 2.52 13.42 -19.49
C PHE A 230 1.64 12.17 -19.65
N SER A 231 1.06 11.68 -18.56
CA SER A 231 0.14 10.54 -18.61
C SER A 231 -1.23 10.96 -19.10
N MET A 232 -1.89 10.08 -19.85
CA MET A 232 -3.27 10.29 -20.29
C MET A 232 -4.19 10.14 -19.07
N PRO A 233 -5.05 11.14 -18.79
CA PRO A 233 -6.04 11.01 -17.73
C PRO A 233 -7.10 9.96 -18.10
N ASN A 234 -7.56 9.21 -17.11
CA ASN A 234 -8.73 8.36 -17.26
C ASN A 234 -9.97 9.22 -17.55
N GLY A 235 -10.62 8.98 -18.67
CA GLY A 235 -11.69 9.84 -19.16
C GLY A 235 -11.26 10.95 -20.13
N GLY A 236 -9.95 11.08 -20.41
CA GLY A 236 -9.41 11.96 -21.45
C GLY A 236 -9.72 13.45 -21.23
N LEU A 237 -9.95 14.19 -22.32
CA LEU A 237 -10.26 15.63 -22.25
C LEU A 237 -11.56 15.95 -21.50
N GLU A 238 -12.55 15.07 -21.62
CA GLU A 238 -13.86 15.32 -21.01
C GLU A 238 -13.79 15.46 -19.48
N ILE A 239 -13.04 14.60 -18.82
CA ILE A 239 -12.89 14.66 -17.34
C ILE A 239 -12.17 15.94 -16.90
N LEU A 240 -11.18 16.41 -17.69
CA LEU A 240 -10.47 17.65 -17.41
C LEU A 240 -11.38 18.88 -17.60
N GLN A 241 -12.22 18.87 -18.64
CA GLN A 241 -13.21 19.95 -18.85
C GLN A 241 -14.22 20.01 -17.72
N LYS A 242 -14.70 18.87 -17.22
CA LYS A 242 -15.60 18.80 -16.06
C LYS A 242 -14.92 19.33 -14.80
N ALA A 243 -13.66 18.98 -14.60
CA ALA A 243 -12.89 19.51 -13.45
C ALA A 243 -12.70 21.04 -13.56
N ALA A 244 -12.35 21.54 -14.74
CA ALA A 244 -12.22 22.98 -14.98
C ALA A 244 -13.56 23.73 -14.78
N ALA A 245 -14.69 23.09 -15.06
CA ALA A 245 -16.02 23.63 -14.81
C ALA A 245 -16.47 23.52 -13.32
N GLY A 246 -15.67 22.87 -12.46
CA GLY A 246 -16.01 22.61 -11.06
C GLY A 246 -17.04 21.50 -10.83
N GLU A 247 -17.31 20.68 -11.85
CA GLU A 247 -18.26 19.56 -11.79
C GLU A 247 -17.61 18.29 -11.18
N VAL A 248 -16.29 18.18 -11.25
CA VAL A 248 -15.50 17.07 -10.73
C VAL A 248 -14.33 17.62 -9.91
N ASP A 249 -14.09 17.03 -8.75
CA ASP A 249 -12.90 17.34 -7.95
C ASP A 249 -11.64 16.81 -8.66
N PRO A 250 -10.66 17.68 -9.01
CA PRO A 250 -9.42 17.26 -9.66
C PRO A 250 -8.67 16.15 -8.90
N LEU A 251 -8.76 16.11 -7.58
CA LEU A 251 -8.13 15.08 -6.73
C LEU A 251 -8.71 13.67 -6.92
N THR A 252 -9.85 13.55 -7.60
CA THR A 252 -10.46 12.26 -7.94
C THR A 252 -10.05 11.74 -9.31
N ILE A 253 -9.36 12.55 -10.10
CA ILE A 253 -8.91 12.16 -11.44
C ILE A 253 -7.71 11.24 -11.33
N THR A 254 -7.81 10.08 -11.98
CA THR A 254 -6.71 9.14 -12.14
C THR A 254 -6.13 9.19 -13.55
N ALA A 255 -4.94 8.63 -13.73
CA ALA A 255 -4.27 8.56 -15.00
C ALA A 255 -3.90 7.11 -15.35
N TYR A 256 -3.73 6.83 -16.64
CA TYR A 256 -3.18 5.59 -17.15
C TYR A 256 -1.67 5.49 -16.83
N GLN A 257 -1.37 5.48 -15.53
CA GLN A 257 -0.06 5.18 -14.98
C GLN A 257 -0.09 3.82 -14.31
N TYR A 258 1.02 3.12 -14.37
CA TYR A 258 1.13 1.78 -13.82
C TYR A 258 2.54 1.46 -13.35
N ASP A 259 2.63 0.72 -12.26
CA ASP A 259 3.87 0.12 -11.76
C ASP A 259 3.72 -1.39 -11.73
N LEU A 260 4.76 -2.10 -12.19
CA LEU A 260 4.90 -3.52 -11.96
C LEU A 260 5.67 -3.74 -10.66
N VAL A 261 5.04 -4.40 -9.73
CA VAL A 261 5.60 -4.68 -8.40
C VAL A 261 5.79 -6.17 -8.21
N CYS A 262 6.92 -6.54 -7.64
CA CYS A 262 7.20 -7.91 -7.19
C CYS A 262 7.75 -7.90 -5.77
N ASN A 263 7.08 -8.59 -4.86
CA ASN A 263 7.56 -8.76 -3.48
C ASN A 263 7.86 -7.44 -2.75
N GLY A 264 7.08 -6.40 -3.00
CA GLY A 264 7.27 -5.10 -2.38
C GLY A 264 8.31 -4.19 -3.07
N VAL A 265 8.79 -4.57 -4.26
CA VAL A 265 9.77 -3.81 -5.04
C VAL A 265 9.18 -3.45 -6.40
N GLU A 266 9.28 -2.18 -6.80
CA GLU A 266 8.93 -1.70 -8.13
C GLU A 266 10.00 -2.18 -9.14
N LEU A 267 9.58 -3.02 -10.08
CA LEU A 267 10.46 -3.52 -11.14
C LEU A 267 10.39 -2.67 -12.41
N SER A 268 9.25 -2.09 -12.68
CA SER A 268 9.00 -1.27 -13.85
C SER A 268 7.90 -0.27 -13.55
N SER A 269 7.96 0.88 -14.19
CA SER A 269 6.89 1.89 -14.19
C SER A 269 6.61 2.33 -15.62
N GLY A 270 5.40 2.82 -15.87
CA GLY A 270 5.04 3.31 -17.18
C GLY A 270 3.72 4.07 -17.20
N ALA A 271 3.38 4.55 -18.40
CA ALA A 271 2.12 5.25 -18.62
C ALA A 271 1.68 5.17 -20.08
N VAL A 272 0.38 5.25 -20.32
CA VAL A 272 -0.11 5.64 -21.65
C VAL A 272 0.11 7.13 -21.79
N ARG A 273 0.94 7.53 -22.76
CA ARG A 273 1.33 8.93 -22.94
C ARG A 273 0.18 9.76 -23.49
N ASN A 274 0.02 10.95 -22.94
CA ASN A 274 -0.85 11.95 -23.53
C ASN A 274 -0.22 12.46 -24.83
N HIS A 275 -0.86 12.19 -25.96
CA HIS A 275 -0.42 12.59 -27.30
C HIS A 275 -1.29 13.72 -27.89
N ARG A 276 -2.23 14.22 -27.11
CA ARG A 276 -3.20 15.24 -27.53
C ARG A 276 -2.79 16.61 -26.97
N PRO A 277 -2.40 17.58 -27.84
CA PRO A 277 -2.03 18.93 -27.38
C PRO A 277 -3.17 19.68 -26.67
N ASP A 278 -4.43 19.34 -26.98
CA ASP A 278 -5.62 19.92 -26.37
C ASP A 278 -5.94 19.35 -24.97
N VAL A 279 -5.26 18.30 -24.56
CA VAL A 279 -5.34 17.69 -23.23
C VAL A 279 -4.19 18.15 -22.33
N MET A 280 -3.04 18.49 -22.95
CA MET A 280 -1.86 19.03 -22.24
C MET A 280 -2.03 20.52 -21.94
#